data_49ce10e9e3d8687aab74134eb0c8d4b0
#
_entry.id   49ce10e9e3d8687aab74134eb0c8d4b0
#
_cell.length_a   1.000
_cell.length_b   1.000
_cell.length_c   1.000
_cell.angle_alpha   90.00
_cell.angle_beta   90.00
_cell.angle_gamma   90.00
#
_symmetry.space_group_name_H-M   'P 1'
#
loop_
_entity.id
_entity.type
_entity.pdbx_description
1 polymer ?
#
loop_
_entity_poly.entity_id
_entity_poly.type
_entity_poly.pdbx_seq_one_letter_code
_entity_poly.pdbx_strand_id
1 'polypeptide(L)'
;MAASGKFDTSTISVPAVGSEGTQRRYVVAVETSSDLSANAVARKVAATLNDPRSWTGGGQVRFSLVADPKRADFTVYLSAPATAASQCGKDTDWTCSSGTRLVINAVGWQTPPATYAGATADFQRYLVNHAAGLFLGESLATCSKSGGPAPVMADQGRDLKGCTANPWPHA
;
A
#
# COMPACT_ATOMS: atom_id res chain seq x y z
N MET A 1 10.92 -16.01 1.55
CA MET A 1 11.29 -15.25 0.33
C MET A 1 12.65 -14.62 0.55
N ALA A 2 13.64 -14.97 -0.28
CA ALA A 2 14.97 -14.39 -0.21
C ALA A 2 15.01 -13.03 -0.93
N ALA A 3 15.82 -12.09 -0.44
CA ALA A 3 16.02 -10.81 -1.10
C ALA A 3 16.85 -10.97 -2.38
N SER A 4 16.40 -10.43 -3.50
CA SER A 4 17.16 -10.35 -4.75
C SER A 4 17.79 -8.96 -4.95
N GLY A 5 17.19 -7.93 -4.37
CA GLY A 5 17.55 -6.53 -4.59
C GLY A 5 17.31 -6.05 -6.02
N LYS A 6 16.68 -6.86 -6.88
CA LYS A 6 16.35 -6.53 -8.25
C LYS A 6 14.86 -6.34 -8.41
N PHE A 7 14.45 -5.36 -9.20
CA PHE A 7 13.06 -4.96 -9.35
C PHE A 7 12.64 -4.90 -10.82
N ASP A 8 11.45 -5.43 -11.10
CA ASP A 8 10.72 -5.14 -12.32
C ASP A 8 9.77 -3.98 -12.06
N THR A 9 9.81 -2.97 -12.93
CA THR A 9 8.95 -1.78 -12.81
C THR A 9 7.75 -1.91 -13.75
N SER A 10 6.58 -1.48 -13.28
CA SER A 10 5.36 -1.46 -14.08
C SER A 10 5.51 -0.54 -15.30
N THR A 11 4.93 -0.98 -16.43
CA THR A 11 4.98 -0.28 -17.72
C THR A 11 3.61 0.21 -18.20
N ILE A 12 2.62 0.18 -17.32
CA ILE A 12 1.24 0.58 -17.61
C ILE A 12 0.92 1.94 -16.97
N SER A 13 -0.07 2.62 -17.53
CA SER A 13 -0.60 3.88 -17.00
C SER A 13 -2.06 3.73 -16.62
N VAL A 14 -2.45 4.35 -15.50
CA VAL A 14 -3.85 4.49 -15.08
C VAL A 14 -4.04 5.93 -14.61
N PRO A 15 -4.93 6.72 -15.23
CA PRO A 15 -5.14 8.10 -14.83
C PRO A 15 -5.75 8.19 -13.44
N ALA A 16 -5.49 9.30 -12.76
CA ALA A 16 -6.15 9.64 -11.51
C ALA A 16 -7.66 9.83 -11.73
N VAL A 17 -8.46 9.44 -10.75
CA VAL A 17 -9.91 9.70 -10.73
C VAL A 17 -10.16 11.08 -10.13
N GLY A 18 -11.17 11.79 -10.67
CA GLY A 18 -11.55 13.11 -10.19
C GLY A 18 -10.64 14.23 -10.69
N SER A 19 -11.00 15.47 -10.31
CA SER A 19 -10.31 16.69 -10.71
C SER A 19 -9.75 17.48 -9.52
N GLU A 20 -10.14 17.13 -8.31
CA GLU A 20 -9.78 17.86 -7.10
C GLU A 20 -8.55 17.26 -6.40
N GLY A 21 -7.88 18.10 -5.64
CA GLY A 21 -6.71 17.73 -4.83
C GLY A 21 -5.41 17.66 -5.63
N THR A 22 -4.34 17.51 -4.88
CA THR A 22 -2.98 17.41 -5.44
C THR A 22 -2.79 16.09 -6.15
N GLN A 23 -2.39 16.13 -7.42
CA GLN A 23 -2.06 14.91 -8.16
C GLN A 23 -0.67 14.41 -7.77
N ARG A 24 -0.60 13.13 -7.40
CA ARG A 24 0.64 12.40 -7.15
C ARG A 24 0.79 11.29 -8.19
N ARG A 25 1.91 11.30 -8.88
CA ARG A 25 2.24 10.30 -9.91
C ARG A 25 3.16 9.23 -9.32
N TYR A 26 2.93 7.98 -9.65
CA TYR A 26 3.72 6.88 -9.13
C TYR A 26 3.97 5.80 -10.17
N VAL A 27 4.99 4.99 -9.90
CA VAL A 27 5.24 3.69 -10.54
C VAL A 27 5.22 2.62 -9.46
N VAL A 28 5.08 1.36 -9.88
CA VAL A 28 5.17 0.20 -8.99
C VAL A 28 6.40 -0.61 -9.37
N ALA A 29 7.23 -0.93 -8.39
CA ALA A 29 8.41 -1.76 -8.55
C ALA A 29 8.28 -3.01 -7.67
N VAL A 30 8.35 -4.18 -8.30
CA VAL A 30 8.16 -5.48 -7.65
C VAL A 30 9.47 -6.24 -7.66
N GLU A 31 9.93 -6.69 -6.48
CA GLU A 31 11.16 -7.46 -6.38
C GLU A 31 11.02 -8.82 -7.06
N THR A 32 11.99 -9.16 -7.90
CA THR A 32 11.93 -10.33 -8.78
C THR A 32 11.81 -11.66 -8.03
N SER A 33 12.30 -11.71 -6.80
CA SER A 33 12.19 -12.90 -5.94
C SER A 33 10.78 -13.22 -5.45
N SER A 34 9.82 -12.32 -5.69
CA SER A 34 8.41 -12.54 -5.32
C SER A 34 7.64 -13.38 -6.33
N ASP A 35 8.17 -13.56 -7.54
CA ASP A 35 7.51 -14.21 -8.68
C ASP A 35 6.16 -13.54 -9.07
N LEU A 36 5.98 -12.26 -8.73
CA LEU A 36 4.79 -11.48 -9.06
C LEU A 36 5.03 -10.55 -10.24
N SER A 37 4.03 -10.41 -11.09
CA SER A 37 4.07 -9.44 -12.19
C SER A 37 3.91 -8.02 -11.68
N ALA A 38 4.87 -7.13 -12.00
CA ALA A 38 4.80 -5.72 -11.66
C ALA A 38 3.53 -5.04 -12.20
N ASN A 39 3.11 -5.37 -13.43
CA ASN A 39 1.88 -4.82 -14.01
C ASN A 39 0.62 -5.35 -13.32
N ALA A 40 0.60 -6.61 -12.87
CA ALA A 40 -0.54 -7.16 -12.15
C ALA A 40 -0.68 -6.51 -10.76
N VAL A 41 0.43 -6.32 -10.04
CA VAL A 41 0.46 -5.58 -8.76
C VAL A 41 0.04 -4.13 -8.98
N ALA A 42 0.57 -3.46 -10.00
CA ALA A 42 0.24 -2.07 -10.31
C ALA A 42 -1.26 -1.85 -10.59
N ARG A 43 -1.94 -2.79 -11.27
CA ARG A 43 -3.39 -2.70 -11.46
C ARG A 43 -4.15 -2.75 -10.14
N LYS A 44 -3.75 -3.61 -9.21
CA LYS A 44 -4.37 -3.72 -7.88
C LYS A 44 -4.14 -2.45 -7.04
N VAL A 45 -2.91 -1.91 -7.07
CA VAL A 45 -2.58 -0.65 -6.40
C VAL A 45 -3.42 0.49 -6.97
N ALA A 46 -3.50 0.62 -8.31
CA ALA A 46 -4.28 1.66 -8.96
C ALA A 46 -5.79 1.54 -8.67
N ALA A 47 -6.34 0.33 -8.71
CA ALA A 47 -7.74 0.10 -8.36
C ALA A 47 -8.04 0.49 -6.90
N THR A 48 -7.11 0.23 -5.98
CA THR A 48 -7.27 0.61 -4.57
C THR A 48 -7.19 2.13 -4.39
N LEU A 49 -6.16 2.78 -4.94
CA LEU A 49 -5.96 4.24 -4.76
C LEU A 49 -7.01 5.08 -5.47
N ASN A 50 -7.65 4.56 -6.53
CA ASN A 50 -8.72 5.23 -7.26
C ASN A 50 -10.14 4.90 -6.73
N ASP A 51 -10.27 4.02 -5.74
CA ASP A 51 -11.57 3.72 -5.11
C ASP A 51 -12.02 4.94 -4.27
N PRO A 52 -13.30 5.34 -4.33
CA PRO A 52 -13.80 6.47 -3.56
C PRO A 52 -13.69 6.30 -2.04
N ARG A 53 -13.53 5.09 -1.55
CA ARG A 53 -13.28 4.78 -0.13
C ARG A 53 -11.81 4.98 0.27
N SER A 54 -10.91 5.12 -0.70
CA SER A 54 -9.48 5.40 -0.47
C SER A 54 -9.25 6.90 -0.20
N TRP A 55 -8.02 7.30 0.00
CA TRP A 55 -7.60 8.68 0.28
C TRP A 55 -8.08 9.69 -0.76
N THR A 56 -8.24 9.26 -2.02
CA THR A 56 -8.83 10.07 -3.10
C THR A 56 -10.24 10.55 -2.75
N GLY A 57 -11.03 9.77 -2.01
CA GLY A 57 -12.39 10.15 -1.59
C GLY A 57 -12.46 11.38 -0.70
N GLY A 58 -11.36 11.74 -0.03
CA GLY A 58 -11.25 12.96 0.77
C GLY A 58 -11.09 14.25 -0.05
N GLY A 59 -10.88 14.17 -1.36
CA GLY A 59 -10.75 15.33 -2.26
C GLY A 59 -9.46 16.13 -2.14
N GLN A 60 -8.50 15.69 -1.32
CA GLN A 60 -7.24 16.43 -1.11
C GLN A 60 -6.07 15.89 -1.95
N VAL A 61 -6.14 14.65 -2.37
CA VAL A 61 -5.12 13.96 -3.15
C VAL A 61 -5.76 13.07 -4.20
N ARG A 62 -5.07 12.89 -5.31
CA ARG A 62 -5.41 11.91 -6.35
C ARG A 62 -4.14 11.28 -6.91
N PHE A 63 -4.22 10.04 -7.34
CA PHE A 63 -3.06 9.25 -7.73
C PHE A 63 -3.13 8.81 -9.18
N SER A 64 -2.04 9.03 -9.92
CA SER A 64 -1.87 8.54 -11.30
C SER A 64 -0.75 7.51 -11.33
N LEU A 65 -1.02 6.32 -11.82
CA LEU A 65 0.01 5.37 -12.22
C LEU A 65 0.57 5.80 -13.57
N VAL A 66 1.87 6.01 -13.64
CA VAL A 66 2.57 6.38 -14.88
C VAL A 66 3.48 5.25 -15.36
N ALA A 67 3.65 5.12 -16.68
CA ALA A 67 4.49 4.10 -17.27
C ALA A 67 5.99 4.46 -17.23
N ASP A 68 6.31 5.75 -17.25
CA ASP A 68 7.68 6.24 -17.24
C ASP A 68 8.11 6.61 -15.80
N PRO A 69 9.10 5.91 -15.21
CA PRO A 69 9.60 6.20 -13.86
C PRO A 69 10.12 7.64 -13.70
N LYS A 70 10.61 8.27 -14.76
CA LYS A 70 11.08 9.65 -14.72
C LYS A 70 9.98 10.67 -14.45
N ARG A 71 8.73 10.29 -14.67
CA ARG A 71 7.55 11.13 -14.43
C ARG A 71 6.91 10.88 -13.07
N ALA A 72 7.39 9.89 -12.32
CA ALA A 72 6.85 9.55 -11.02
C ALA A 72 7.36 10.50 -9.92
N ASP A 73 6.47 10.86 -9.02
CA ASP A 73 6.80 11.62 -7.80
C ASP A 73 7.26 10.66 -6.68
N PHE A 74 6.81 9.41 -6.71
CA PHE A 74 7.21 8.36 -5.77
C PHE A 74 7.09 6.97 -6.40
N THR A 75 7.67 5.98 -5.72
CA THR A 75 7.60 4.57 -6.11
C THR A 75 6.96 3.73 -5.03
N VAL A 76 6.01 2.87 -5.41
CA VAL A 76 5.47 1.81 -4.56
C VAL A 76 6.32 0.57 -4.77
N TYR A 77 7.05 0.18 -3.74
CA TYR A 77 7.87 -1.02 -3.73
C TYR A 77 7.12 -2.20 -3.12
N LEU A 78 7.15 -3.33 -3.79
CA LEU A 78 6.79 -4.62 -3.21
C LEU A 78 8.08 -5.41 -3.03
N SER A 79 8.55 -5.51 -1.80
CA SER A 79 9.91 -5.95 -1.48
C SER A 79 9.92 -7.20 -0.58
N ALA A 80 10.89 -8.07 -0.79
CA ALA A 80 11.19 -9.15 0.15
C ALA A 80 11.51 -8.57 1.55
N PRO A 81 11.29 -9.33 2.65
CA PRO A 81 11.42 -8.80 4.00
C PRO A 81 12.75 -8.10 4.28
N ALA A 82 13.89 -8.69 3.89
CA ALA A 82 15.20 -8.10 4.12
C ALA A 82 15.43 -6.83 3.29
N THR A 83 14.90 -6.78 2.06
CA THR A 83 14.96 -5.58 1.22
C THR A 83 14.06 -4.49 1.81
N ALA A 84 12.85 -4.84 2.26
CA ALA A 84 11.95 -3.90 2.94
C ALA A 84 12.60 -3.30 4.19
N ALA A 85 13.22 -4.13 5.04
CA ALA A 85 13.94 -3.66 6.22
C ALA A 85 15.06 -2.66 5.85
N SER A 86 15.84 -2.95 4.81
CA SER A 86 16.86 -2.04 4.30
C SER A 86 16.29 -0.72 3.79
N GLN A 87 15.20 -0.76 3.04
CA GLN A 87 14.53 0.43 2.49
C GLN A 87 13.90 1.30 3.58
N CYS A 88 13.41 0.68 4.65
CA CYS A 88 12.74 1.35 5.79
C CYS A 88 13.73 1.80 6.88
N GLY A 89 14.97 1.33 6.86
CA GLY A 89 15.97 1.55 7.92
C GLY A 89 15.68 0.82 9.24
N LYS A 90 14.73 -0.10 9.22
CA LYS A 90 14.30 -0.95 10.35
C LYS A 90 13.50 -2.14 9.86
N ASP A 91 13.36 -3.17 10.69
CA ASP A 91 12.43 -4.27 10.40
C ASP A 91 11.00 -3.73 10.26
N THR A 92 10.32 -4.24 9.27
CA THR A 92 8.95 -3.83 8.92
C THR A 92 8.12 -5.07 8.62
N ASP A 93 7.08 -5.28 9.42
CA ASP A 93 6.19 -6.43 9.23
C ASP A 93 5.36 -6.30 7.96
N TRP A 94 4.83 -5.09 7.70
CA TRP A 94 3.87 -4.89 6.63
C TRP A 94 4.24 -3.78 5.65
N THR A 95 4.40 -2.55 6.15
CA THR A 95 4.60 -1.36 5.32
C THR A 95 5.48 -0.32 6.00
N CYS A 96 6.15 0.50 5.21
CA CYS A 96 6.72 1.77 5.65
C CYS A 96 6.66 2.83 4.56
N SER A 97 6.89 4.07 4.94
CA SER A 97 7.15 5.18 4.02
C SER A 97 8.48 5.85 4.39
N SER A 98 9.32 6.11 3.41
CA SER A 98 10.60 6.77 3.58
C SER A 98 10.92 7.64 2.37
N GLY A 99 10.87 8.97 2.52
CA GLY A 99 11.06 9.91 1.42
C GLY A 99 10.03 9.67 0.29
N THR A 100 10.52 9.33 -0.91
CA THR A 100 9.70 9.03 -2.08
C THR A 100 9.39 7.53 -2.25
N ARG A 101 9.56 6.74 -1.20
CA ARG A 101 9.31 5.29 -1.21
C ARG A 101 8.12 4.94 -0.36
N LEU A 102 7.15 4.25 -0.95
CA LEU A 102 6.18 3.44 -0.23
C LEU A 102 6.65 2.00 -0.31
N VAL A 103 6.86 1.36 0.82
CA VAL A 103 7.34 -0.02 0.86
C VAL A 103 6.28 -0.93 1.44
N ILE A 104 5.97 -2.00 0.71
CA ILE A 104 5.05 -3.06 1.12
C ILE A 104 5.85 -4.37 1.17
N ASN A 105 5.75 -5.10 2.29
CA ASN A 105 6.36 -6.41 2.43
C ASN A 105 5.64 -7.43 1.55
N ALA A 106 6.38 -8.07 0.64
CA ALA A 106 5.82 -9.00 -0.34
C ALA A 106 5.25 -10.28 0.29
N VAL A 107 5.74 -10.69 1.45
CA VAL A 107 5.18 -11.84 2.18
C VAL A 107 3.76 -11.52 2.65
N GLY A 108 3.54 -10.34 3.24
CA GLY A 108 2.21 -9.89 3.65
C GLY A 108 1.25 -9.74 2.44
N TRP A 109 1.77 -9.29 1.32
CA TRP A 109 0.98 -9.19 0.08
C TRP A 109 0.46 -10.54 -0.41
N GLN A 110 1.26 -11.60 -0.27
CA GLN A 110 0.93 -12.95 -0.73
C GLN A 110 0.15 -13.75 0.31
N THR A 111 0.42 -13.53 1.59
CA THR A 111 -0.15 -14.32 2.68
C THR A 111 -0.73 -13.38 3.74
N PRO A 112 -2.06 -13.19 3.76
CA PRO A 112 -2.69 -12.32 4.75
C PRO A 112 -2.59 -12.95 6.16
N PRO A 113 -2.50 -12.11 7.21
CA PRO A 113 -2.52 -12.57 8.59
C PRO A 113 -3.90 -13.08 9.01
N ALA A 114 -3.95 -13.79 10.16
CA ALA A 114 -5.20 -14.32 10.71
C ALA A 114 -6.26 -13.25 10.97
N THR A 115 -5.87 -12.01 11.25
CA THR A 115 -6.78 -10.86 11.43
C THR A 115 -7.64 -10.56 10.22
N TYR A 116 -7.22 -10.97 9.01
CA TYR A 116 -7.98 -10.86 7.78
C TYR A 116 -8.63 -12.18 7.33
N ALA A 117 -8.54 -13.24 8.15
CA ALA A 117 -9.21 -14.53 7.94
C ALA A 117 -9.12 -15.08 6.49
N GLY A 118 -7.98 -14.93 5.84
CA GLY A 118 -7.74 -15.37 4.47
C GLY A 118 -8.27 -14.42 3.39
N ALA A 119 -8.84 -13.26 3.72
CA ALA A 119 -9.28 -12.24 2.78
C ALA A 119 -8.09 -11.50 2.15
N THR A 120 -7.33 -12.18 1.28
CA THR A 120 -6.10 -11.67 0.67
C THR A 120 -6.31 -10.34 -0.05
N ALA A 121 -7.39 -10.21 -0.82
CA ALA A 121 -7.66 -8.97 -1.56
C ALA A 121 -7.89 -7.77 -0.63
N ASP A 122 -8.59 -7.96 0.49
CA ASP A 122 -8.82 -6.90 1.46
C ASP A 122 -7.54 -6.54 2.22
N PHE A 123 -6.71 -7.53 2.55
CA PHE A 123 -5.42 -7.24 3.15
C PHE A 123 -4.49 -6.48 2.19
N GLN A 124 -4.48 -6.82 0.91
CA GLN A 124 -3.75 -6.06 -0.11
C GLN A 124 -4.21 -4.59 -0.18
N ARG A 125 -5.53 -4.35 -0.14
CA ARG A 125 -6.11 -3.00 -0.08
C ARG A 125 -5.69 -2.25 1.19
N TYR A 126 -5.72 -2.92 2.33
CA TYR A 126 -5.21 -2.37 3.59
C TYR A 126 -3.73 -1.98 3.47
N LEU A 127 -2.86 -2.85 2.97
CA LEU A 127 -1.44 -2.56 2.81
C LEU A 127 -1.19 -1.31 1.95
N VAL A 128 -1.90 -1.19 0.82
CA VAL A 128 -1.81 -0.03 -0.07
C VAL A 128 -2.28 1.25 0.64
N ASN A 129 -3.44 1.22 1.26
CA ASN A 129 -4.00 2.40 1.93
C ASN A 129 -3.21 2.79 3.18
N HIS A 130 -2.72 1.83 3.96
CA HIS A 130 -1.88 2.11 5.12
C HIS A 130 -0.54 2.75 4.70
N ALA A 131 0.14 2.18 3.70
CA ALA A 131 1.37 2.74 3.15
C ALA A 131 1.16 4.16 2.57
N ALA A 132 0.07 4.36 1.82
CA ALA A 132 -0.30 5.67 1.29
C ALA A 132 -0.59 6.68 2.41
N GLY A 133 -1.27 6.28 3.47
CA GLY A 133 -1.50 7.12 4.65
C GLY A 133 -0.20 7.56 5.31
N LEU A 134 0.75 6.65 5.51
CA LEU A 134 2.08 7.01 6.03
C LEU A 134 2.79 8.03 5.12
N PHE A 135 2.73 7.83 3.81
CA PHE A 135 3.30 8.75 2.82
C PHE A 135 2.66 10.14 2.86
N LEU A 136 1.35 10.20 3.10
CA LEU A 136 0.59 11.45 3.23
C LEU A 136 0.79 12.14 4.59
N GLY A 137 1.50 11.51 5.53
CA GLY A 137 1.78 12.06 6.86
C GLY A 137 0.67 11.77 7.88
N GLU A 138 -0.21 10.81 7.60
CA GLU A 138 -1.26 10.40 8.53
C GLU A 138 -0.66 9.72 9.78
N SER A 139 -1.22 10.05 10.94
CA SER A 139 -0.79 9.49 12.22
C SER A 139 -1.30 8.06 12.40
N LEU A 140 -0.49 7.21 13.05
CA LEU A 140 -0.93 5.89 13.48
C LEU A 140 -2.12 6.01 14.44
N ALA A 141 -3.04 5.06 14.34
CA ALA A 141 -4.26 5.01 15.12
C ALA A 141 -4.45 3.64 15.78
N THR A 142 -5.40 3.56 16.69
CA THR A 142 -5.82 2.32 17.34
C THR A 142 -7.32 2.19 17.28
N CYS A 143 -7.85 0.97 17.52
CA CYS A 143 -9.28 0.74 17.63
C CYS A 143 -9.88 1.63 18.74
N SER A 144 -10.88 2.44 18.39
CA SER A 144 -11.56 3.33 19.33
C SER A 144 -12.90 2.80 19.83
N LYS A 145 -13.53 1.89 19.05
CA LYS A 145 -14.84 1.33 19.37
C LYS A 145 -14.87 -0.16 19.03
N SER A 146 -14.92 -1.00 20.05
CA SER A 146 -15.03 -2.46 19.88
C SER A 146 -16.25 -2.82 19.01
N GLY A 147 -16.04 -3.74 18.05
CA GLY A 147 -17.05 -4.15 17.07
C GLY A 147 -17.21 -3.21 15.88
N GLY A 148 -16.64 -2.00 15.94
CA GLY A 148 -16.58 -1.08 14.79
C GLY A 148 -15.43 -1.37 13.83
N PRO A 149 -15.37 -0.69 12.67
CA PRO A 149 -14.28 -0.84 11.73
C PRO A 149 -12.95 -0.31 12.32
N ALA A 150 -11.88 -1.04 12.15
CA ALA A 150 -10.56 -0.56 12.55
C ALA A 150 -10.16 0.66 11.69
N PRO A 151 -9.50 1.69 12.27
CA PRO A 151 -8.89 2.73 11.47
C PRO A 151 -7.85 2.13 10.50
N VAL A 152 -7.81 2.61 9.26
CA VAL A 152 -6.82 2.11 8.28
C VAL A 152 -5.38 2.35 8.74
N MET A 153 -5.14 3.35 9.58
CA MET A 153 -3.83 3.65 10.15
C MET A 153 -3.52 2.85 11.43
N ALA A 154 -4.37 1.90 11.83
CA ALA A 154 -4.05 0.93 12.88
C ALA A 154 -3.20 -0.22 12.31
N ASP A 155 -2.38 -0.85 13.17
CA ASP A 155 -1.62 -2.05 12.80
C ASP A 155 -2.54 -3.29 12.78
N GLN A 156 -3.41 -3.32 11.77
CA GLN A 156 -4.43 -4.35 11.61
C GLN A 156 -3.84 -5.74 11.29
N GLY A 157 -2.62 -5.79 10.76
CA GLY A 157 -1.94 -7.05 10.49
C GLY A 157 -1.55 -7.80 11.76
N ARG A 158 -1.32 -7.07 12.85
CA ARG A 158 -0.91 -7.63 14.13
C ARG A 158 -2.09 -7.93 15.04
N ASP A 159 -2.95 -6.94 15.27
CA ASP A 159 -4.06 -7.05 16.21
C ASP A 159 -5.13 -6.00 15.90
N LEU A 160 -6.39 -6.42 15.88
CA LEU A 160 -7.56 -5.55 15.64
C LEU A 160 -8.05 -4.83 16.90
N LYS A 161 -7.55 -5.20 18.08
CA LYS A 161 -7.92 -4.60 19.38
C LYS A 161 -9.45 -4.54 19.62
N GLY A 162 -10.17 -5.55 19.12
CA GLY A 162 -11.63 -5.63 19.24
C GLY A 162 -12.43 -4.99 18.09
N CYS A 163 -11.77 -4.30 17.16
CA CYS A 163 -12.39 -3.82 15.93
C CYS A 163 -12.54 -4.93 14.88
N THR A 164 -13.29 -4.66 13.83
CA THR A 164 -13.34 -5.48 12.61
C THR A 164 -12.31 -4.99 11.59
N ALA A 165 -11.77 -5.90 10.79
CA ALA A 165 -10.83 -5.55 9.72
C ALA A 165 -11.47 -4.56 8.74
N ASN A 166 -10.75 -3.52 8.39
CA ASN A 166 -11.20 -2.47 7.47
C ASN A 166 -10.05 -1.94 6.63
N PRO A 167 -10.05 -2.16 5.31
CA PRO A 167 -8.98 -1.72 4.42
C PRO A 167 -9.08 -0.25 3.97
N TRP A 168 -10.11 0.50 4.39
CA TRP A 168 -10.46 1.78 3.81
C TRP A 168 -10.37 2.95 4.79
N PRO A 169 -9.81 4.11 4.39
CA PRO A 169 -9.84 5.33 5.20
C PRO A 169 -11.24 5.96 5.30
N HIS A 170 -12.09 5.78 4.27
CA HIS A 170 -13.44 6.36 4.19
C HIS A 170 -14.51 5.28 4.00
N ALA A 171 -14.54 4.33 4.89
CA ALA A 171 -15.51 3.23 4.84
C ALA A 171 -16.85 3.63 5.48
#